data_09a46994783ce17a5b3b920a28a12807
#
_entry.id   09a46994783ce17a5b3b920a28a12807
#
_cell.length_a   1.000
_cell.length_b   1.000
_cell.length_c   1.000
_cell.angle_alpha   90.00
_cell.angle_beta   90.00
_cell.angle_gamma   90.00
#
_symmetry.space_group_name_H-M   'P 1'
#
loop_
_entity.id
_entity.type
_entity.pdbx_description
1 polymer ?
#
loop_
_entity_poly.entity_id
_entity_poly.type
_entity_poly.pdbx_seq_one_letter_code
_entity_poly.pdbx_strand_id
1 'polypeptide(L)'
;GNRVYVRILDDQWFINYGDAEWKQAVHEELPNLELVPAEVRAEFERTTDWLREWPCSRRVGLGTHVPWDPKWLFEPLSDSTIYMAYYTISHKIEKIDAEKLTPAVFDYVFLGKGDAAALPIDEATAKDLRAEFLYWYPYDYRFSAKDLISNHLTFQLFHHKAIFPAELQPKGMVVFGMGLLNGMKMSSSKGNVFLLEDAANEFGADTVRMFLVGSAEPWQDFDWRNELVLSVKKQIERMWQLVLDAETAEGETPIDAWLVSRMQQRIAAATKCLTAFQTRQALQEAY
;
A
#
# COMPACT_ATOMS: atom_id res chain seq x y z
N GLY A 1 28.80 -12.01 -16.36
CA GLY A 1 28.26 -12.15 -15.01
C GLY A 1 29.37 -12.46 -14.01
N ASN A 2 29.23 -11.96 -12.78
CA ASN A 2 30.19 -12.26 -11.71
C ASN A 2 29.96 -13.67 -11.16
N ARG A 3 31.00 -14.30 -10.63
CA ARG A 3 30.86 -15.58 -9.92
C ARG A 3 30.03 -15.38 -8.66
N VAL A 4 29.10 -16.29 -8.44
CA VAL A 4 28.31 -16.36 -7.20
C VAL A 4 28.99 -17.35 -6.25
N TYR A 5 29.19 -16.94 -5.00
CA TYR A 5 29.76 -17.77 -3.94
C TYR A 5 28.69 -18.06 -2.89
N VAL A 6 28.61 -19.30 -2.46
CA VAL A 6 27.80 -19.69 -1.30
C VAL A 6 28.62 -19.37 -0.05
N ARG A 7 28.02 -18.61 0.85
CA ARG A 7 28.60 -18.31 2.18
C ARG A 7 27.70 -18.92 3.25
N ILE A 8 28.29 -19.69 4.13
CA ILE A 8 27.61 -20.17 5.33
C ILE A 8 27.72 -19.08 6.38
N LEU A 9 26.61 -18.71 6.98
CA LEU A 9 26.53 -17.78 8.12
C LEU A 9 26.14 -18.59 9.35
N ASP A 10 26.92 -18.46 10.40
CA ASP A 10 26.62 -19.05 11.71
C ASP A 10 25.85 -18.02 12.57
N ASP A 11 25.08 -18.50 13.52
CA ASP A 11 24.36 -17.70 14.52
C ASP A 11 23.33 -16.69 13.96
N GLN A 12 22.80 -16.92 12.77
CA GLN A 12 21.78 -16.06 12.17
C GLN A 12 20.41 -16.25 12.84
N TRP A 13 19.67 -15.17 13.04
CA TRP A 13 18.32 -15.20 13.56
C TRP A 13 17.29 -15.46 12.45
N PHE A 14 16.29 -16.28 12.78
CA PHE A 14 15.19 -16.66 11.87
C PHE A 14 13.86 -16.40 12.55
N ILE A 15 12.86 -15.97 11.77
CA ILE A 15 11.46 -15.98 12.17
C ILE A 15 10.87 -17.32 11.74
N ASN A 16 10.25 -18.04 12.68
CA ASN A 16 9.64 -19.32 12.40
C ASN A 16 8.20 -19.19 11.89
N TYR A 17 8.04 -18.75 10.63
CA TYR A 17 6.73 -18.76 9.97
C TYR A 17 6.20 -20.20 9.73
N GLY A 18 7.00 -21.24 10.00
CA GLY A 18 6.60 -22.64 9.94
C GLY A 18 5.74 -23.10 11.11
N ASP A 19 5.58 -22.27 12.17
CA ASP A 19 4.75 -22.57 13.32
C ASP A 19 3.30 -22.84 12.93
N ALA A 20 2.76 -23.98 13.35
CA ALA A 20 1.45 -24.45 12.92
C ALA A 20 0.30 -23.62 13.47
N GLU A 21 0.39 -23.17 14.74
CA GLU A 21 -0.65 -22.38 15.38
C GLU A 21 -0.70 -20.97 14.75
N TRP A 22 0.48 -20.42 14.46
CA TRP A 22 0.56 -19.10 13.82
C TRP A 22 0.04 -19.12 12.37
N LYS A 23 0.35 -20.16 11.59
CA LYS A 23 -0.27 -20.41 10.28
C LYS A 23 -1.77 -20.52 10.34
N GLN A 24 -2.27 -21.31 11.29
CA GLN A 24 -3.71 -21.46 11.49
C GLN A 24 -4.37 -20.11 11.77
N ALA A 25 -3.78 -19.28 12.64
CA ALA A 25 -4.29 -17.95 12.95
C ALA A 25 -4.34 -17.03 11.71
N VAL A 26 -3.37 -17.12 10.80
CA VAL A 26 -3.39 -16.37 9.54
C VAL A 26 -4.48 -16.91 8.61
N HIS A 27 -4.64 -18.23 8.48
CA HIS A 27 -5.71 -18.83 7.69
C HIS A 27 -7.11 -18.45 8.18
N GLU A 28 -7.30 -18.33 9.50
CA GLU A 28 -8.56 -17.86 10.10
C GLU A 28 -8.82 -16.36 9.83
N GLU A 29 -7.78 -15.56 9.63
CA GLU A 29 -7.91 -14.14 9.32
C GLU A 29 -8.20 -13.88 7.84
N LEU A 30 -7.64 -14.65 6.93
CA LEU A 30 -7.77 -14.43 5.49
C LEU A 30 -9.22 -14.29 5.00
N PRO A 31 -10.23 -15.06 5.50
CA PRO A 31 -11.63 -14.85 5.14
C PRO A 31 -12.22 -13.51 5.56
N ASN A 32 -11.70 -12.90 6.64
CA ASN A 32 -12.17 -11.63 7.17
C ASN A 32 -11.58 -10.43 6.42
N LEU A 33 -10.50 -10.66 5.68
CA LEU A 33 -9.79 -9.63 4.93
C LEU A 33 -10.47 -9.40 3.57
N GLU A 34 -10.84 -8.17 3.25
CA GLU A 34 -11.29 -7.79 1.91
C GLU A 34 -10.08 -7.71 0.98
N LEU A 35 -10.00 -8.63 0.03
CA LEU A 35 -8.92 -8.69 -0.95
C LEU A 35 -9.41 -8.25 -2.32
N VAL A 36 -8.69 -7.31 -2.93
CA VAL A 36 -8.98 -6.79 -4.28
C VAL A 36 -7.74 -6.98 -5.16
N PRO A 37 -7.84 -7.80 -6.22
CA PRO A 37 -8.98 -8.64 -6.60
C PRO A 37 -9.10 -9.88 -5.69
N ALA A 38 -10.29 -10.44 -5.57
CA ALA A 38 -10.55 -11.56 -4.65
C ALA A 38 -9.70 -12.82 -4.94
N GLU A 39 -9.26 -12.99 -6.19
CA GLU A 39 -8.47 -14.12 -6.66
C GLU A 39 -7.09 -14.23 -6.00
N VAL A 40 -6.53 -13.12 -5.50
CA VAL A 40 -5.23 -13.14 -4.81
C VAL A 40 -5.26 -13.90 -3.49
N ARG A 41 -6.43 -14.18 -2.93
CA ARG A 41 -6.59 -15.00 -1.72
C ARG A 41 -5.86 -16.33 -1.80
N ALA A 42 -6.03 -17.02 -2.92
CA ALA A 42 -5.37 -18.31 -3.13
C ALA A 42 -3.83 -18.23 -3.13
N GLU A 43 -3.27 -17.07 -3.48
CA GLU A 43 -1.83 -16.85 -3.39
C GLU A 43 -1.36 -16.60 -1.96
N PHE A 44 -2.13 -15.85 -1.17
CA PHE A 44 -1.87 -15.69 0.27
C PHE A 44 -1.94 -17.02 1.01
N GLU A 45 -2.95 -17.84 0.74
CA GLU A 45 -3.10 -19.19 1.32
C GLU A 45 -1.89 -20.07 1.00
N ARG A 46 -1.53 -20.16 -0.30
CA ARG A 46 -0.34 -20.93 -0.72
C ARG A 46 0.95 -20.42 -0.10
N THR A 47 1.10 -19.11 0.02
CA THR A 47 2.29 -18.51 0.64
C THR A 47 2.36 -18.85 2.12
N THR A 48 1.24 -18.74 2.84
CA THR A 48 1.13 -19.10 4.25
C THR A 48 1.51 -20.57 4.47
N ASP A 49 1.02 -21.49 3.62
CA ASP A 49 1.37 -22.91 3.70
C ASP A 49 2.84 -23.18 3.40
N TRP A 50 3.39 -22.48 2.40
CA TRP A 50 4.76 -22.68 1.93
C TRP A 50 5.82 -22.13 2.89
N LEU A 51 5.55 -21.04 3.60
CA LEU A 51 6.51 -20.40 4.49
C LEU A 51 7.04 -21.35 5.56
N ARG A 52 8.35 -21.23 5.84
CA ARG A 52 9.12 -21.93 6.86
C ARG A 52 9.91 -20.90 7.66
N GLU A 53 11.08 -21.28 8.16
CA GLU A 53 11.99 -20.36 8.81
C GLU A 53 12.51 -19.33 7.80
N TRP A 54 12.37 -18.04 8.14
CA TRP A 54 12.81 -16.93 7.31
C TRP A 54 14.01 -16.23 7.98
N PRO A 55 15.17 -16.10 7.29
CA PRO A 55 16.32 -15.40 7.84
C PRO A 55 16.00 -13.90 7.97
N CYS A 56 15.81 -13.44 9.20
CA CYS A 56 15.39 -12.07 9.49
C CYS A 56 16.53 -11.13 9.91
N SER A 57 17.79 -11.62 9.90
CA SER A 57 18.93 -10.83 10.35
C SER A 57 20.07 -10.82 9.34
N ARG A 58 20.86 -9.74 9.36
CA ARG A 58 22.04 -9.53 8.52
C ARG A 58 23.10 -8.72 9.24
N ARG A 59 24.35 -8.79 8.79
CA ARG A 59 25.48 -8.07 9.44
C ARG A 59 25.80 -6.74 8.80
N VAL A 60 25.27 -6.44 7.63
CA VAL A 60 25.60 -5.24 6.85
C VAL A 60 24.35 -4.68 6.19
N GLY A 61 24.27 -3.37 6.11
CA GLY A 61 23.21 -2.63 5.42
C GLY A 61 22.37 -1.77 6.36
N LEU A 62 21.23 -1.30 5.90
CA LEU A 62 20.26 -0.55 6.70
C LEU A 62 19.35 -1.51 7.46
N GLY A 63 18.95 -1.14 8.65
CA GLY A 63 18.04 -1.90 9.52
C GLY A 63 18.22 -1.55 10.98
N THR A 64 17.31 -2.01 11.82
CA THR A 64 17.33 -1.84 13.27
C THR A 64 18.19 -2.94 13.88
N HIS A 65 19.05 -2.59 14.86
CA HIS A 65 19.81 -3.59 15.61
C HIS A 65 18.86 -4.53 16.36
N VAL A 66 19.17 -5.83 16.30
CA VAL A 66 18.44 -6.84 17.09
C VAL A 66 18.67 -6.55 18.58
N PRO A 67 17.64 -6.27 19.40
CA PRO A 67 17.83 -5.77 20.76
C PRO A 67 18.61 -6.70 21.70
N TRP A 68 18.49 -8.01 21.49
CA TRP A 68 19.17 -9.04 22.30
C TRP A 68 20.46 -9.56 21.68
N ASP A 69 20.77 -9.15 20.44
CA ASP A 69 22.02 -9.52 19.75
C ASP A 69 22.47 -8.40 18.78
N PRO A 70 23.00 -7.29 19.31
CA PRO A 70 23.26 -6.06 18.52
C PRO A 70 24.29 -6.19 17.41
N LYS A 71 25.00 -7.32 17.30
CA LYS A 71 25.87 -7.61 16.14
C LYS A 71 25.08 -7.84 14.85
N TRP A 72 23.77 -8.09 14.96
CA TRP A 72 22.84 -8.30 13.86
C TRP A 72 21.90 -7.10 13.67
N LEU A 73 21.53 -6.88 12.42
CA LEU A 73 20.46 -5.95 12.01
C LEU A 73 19.27 -6.77 11.56
N PHE A 74 18.06 -6.33 11.85
CA PHE A 74 16.88 -6.87 11.18
C PHE A 74 16.95 -6.61 9.67
N GLU A 75 16.56 -7.58 8.87
CA GLU A 75 16.45 -7.37 7.44
C GLU A 75 15.18 -6.55 7.11
N PRO A 76 15.19 -5.73 6.03
CA PRO A 76 14.14 -4.73 5.82
C PRO A 76 12.73 -5.26 5.64
N LEU A 77 12.55 -6.46 5.08
CA LEU A 77 11.22 -7.03 4.92
C LEU A 77 10.61 -7.40 6.27
N SER A 78 11.42 -7.94 7.19
CA SER A 78 10.98 -8.32 8.53
C SER A 78 10.79 -7.10 9.44
N ASP A 79 11.64 -6.07 9.30
CA ASP A 79 11.60 -4.85 10.10
C ASP A 79 10.38 -3.97 9.77
N SER A 80 9.89 -4.04 8.54
CA SER A 80 8.87 -3.10 8.02
C SER A 80 7.43 -3.62 8.06
N THR A 81 7.15 -4.76 8.66
CA THR A 81 5.82 -5.39 8.60
C THR A 81 4.73 -4.69 9.41
N ILE A 82 5.10 -3.84 10.36
CA ILE A 82 4.19 -3.10 11.24
C ILE A 82 4.33 -1.57 11.12
N TYR A 83 5.10 -1.07 10.14
CA TYR A 83 5.36 0.37 10.01
C TYR A 83 4.08 1.19 9.82
N MET A 84 3.03 0.61 9.24
CA MET A 84 1.75 1.29 9.06
C MET A 84 1.09 1.67 10.39
N ALA A 85 1.31 0.91 11.46
CA ALA A 85 0.88 1.29 12.80
C ALA A 85 1.72 2.46 13.34
N TYR A 86 3.03 2.39 13.17
CA TYR A 86 3.94 3.44 13.61
C TYR A 86 3.69 4.77 12.90
N TYR A 87 3.38 4.76 11.60
CA TYR A 87 3.13 5.96 10.82
C TYR A 87 1.94 6.78 11.33
N THR A 88 0.97 6.14 12.00
CA THR A 88 -0.18 6.87 12.58
C THR A 88 0.25 7.92 13.59
N ILE A 89 1.35 7.68 14.31
CA ILE A 89 1.83 8.53 15.41
C ILE A 89 3.19 9.19 15.15
N SER A 90 3.88 8.86 14.04
CA SER A 90 5.26 9.29 13.78
C SER A 90 5.43 10.82 13.89
N HIS A 91 4.52 11.59 13.29
CA HIS A 91 4.54 13.06 13.31
C HIS A 91 4.38 13.69 14.71
N LYS A 92 3.86 12.94 15.68
CA LYS A 92 3.72 13.38 17.08
C LYS A 92 4.93 12.97 17.92
N ILE A 93 5.46 11.78 17.71
CA ILE A 93 6.57 11.28 18.52
C ILE A 93 7.92 11.91 18.17
N GLU A 94 8.09 12.52 16.99
CA GLU A 94 9.29 13.30 16.63
C GLU A 94 9.66 14.40 17.64
N LYS A 95 8.67 14.85 18.42
CA LYS A 95 8.84 15.90 19.46
C LYS A 95 9.18 15.33 20.83
N ILE A 96 9.28 14.03 20.97
CA ILE A 96 9.50 13.33 22.23
C ILE A 96 10.93 12.80 22.24
N ASP A 97 11.65 12.99 23.36
CA ASP A 97 12.99 12.43 23.52
C ASP A 97 12.96 10.92 23.32
N ALA A 98 13.83 10.39 22.47
CA ALA A 98 13.86 8.97 22.12
C ALA A 98 14.02 8.04 23.35
N GLU A 99 14.74 8.48 24.37
CA GLU A 99 14.94 7.74 25.63
C GLU A 99 13.62 7.54 26.41
N LYS A 100 12.62 8.39 26.20
CA LYS A 100 11.30 8.28 26.81
C LYS A 100 10.36 7.37 26.04
N LEU A 101 10.68 7.03 24.77
CA LEU A 101 9.90 6.13 23.94
C LEU A 101 10.22 4.66 24.29
N THR A 102 9.85 4.26 25.49
CA THR A 102 10.09 2.92 26.02
C THR A 102 9.05 1.90 25.48
N PRO A 103 9.32 0.59 25.57
CA PRO A 103 8.35 -0.44 25.22
C PRO A 103 6.98 -0.23 25.88
N ALA A 104 6.93 0.22 27.15
CA ALA A 104 5.69 0.49 27.88
C ALA A 104 4.84 1.60 27.22
N VAL A 105 5.48 2.61 26.61
CA VAL A 105 4.77 3.65 25.84
C VAL A 105 4.09 3.03 24.62
N PHE A 106 4.79 2.20 23.86
CA PHE A 106 4.23 1.53 22.68
C PHE A 106 3.17 0.49 23.05
N ASP A 107 3.36 -0.26 24.14
CA ASP A 107 2.33 -1.18 24.68
C ASP A 107 1.04 -0.43 25.04
N TYR A 108 1.15 0.75 25.66
CA TYR A 108 -0.01 1.58 25.94
C TYR A 108 -0.65 2.10 24.64
N VAL A 109 0.16 2.70 23.76
CA VAL A 109 -0.36 3.35 22.54
C VAL A 109 -1.01 2.34 21.61
N PHE A 110 -0.34 1.23 21.31
CA PHE A 110 -0.82 0.27 20.31
C PHE A 110 -1.74 -0.81 20.89
N LEU A 111 -1.50 -1.25 22.12
CA LEU A 111 -2.22 -2.38 22.70
C LEU A 111 -3.16 -1.99 23.87
N GLY A 112 -3.09 -0.74 24.34
CA GLY A 112 -3.88 -0.28 25.49
C GLY A 112 -3.48 -0.93 26.80
N LYS A 113 -2.24 -1.42 26.91
CA LYS A 113 -1.71 -2.05 28.11
C LYS A 113 -1.03 -1.03 29.01
N GLY A 114 -1.24 -1.14 30.32
CA GLY A 114 -0.62 -0.25 31.29
C GLY A 114 -1.45 0.99 31.61
N ASP A 115 -0.85 1.91 32.38
CA ASP A 115 -1.47 3.16 32.82
C ASP A 115 -0.70 4.34 32.23
N ALA A 116 -1.41 5.25 31.56
CA ALA A 116 -0.85 6.45 30.96
C ALA A 116 -0.09 7.34 31.95
N ALA A 117 -0.58 7.41 33.21
CA ALA A 117 0.03 8.22 34.26
C ALA A 117 1.39 7.67 34.76
N ALA A 118 1.66 6.39 34.51
CA ALA A 118 2.89 5.72 34.90
C ALA A 118 4.00 5.75 33.83
N LEU A 119 3.72 6.31 32.66
CA LEU A 119 4.65 6.36 31.53
C LEU A 119 5.70 7.47 31.69
N PRO A 120 6.89 7.35 31.07
CA PRO A 120 7.94 8.39 31.11
C PRO A 120 7.65 9.60 30.23
N ILE A 121 6.44 9.68 29.63
CA ILE A 121 5.93 10.82 28.87
C ILE A 121 4.71 11.40 29.59
N ASP A 122 4.33 12.61 29.22
CA ASP A 122 3.14 13.25 29.76
C ASP A 122 1.86 12.43 29.47
N GLU A 123 0.99 12.31 30.48
CA GLU A 123 -0.25 11.51 30.40
C GLU A 123 -1.16 11.96 29.26
N ALA A 124 -1.30 13.29 29.06
CA ALA A 124 -2.12 13.84 27.98
C ALA A 124 -1.53 13.48 26.61
N THR A 125 -0.22 13.54 26.49
CA THR A 125 0.51 13.11 25.27
C THR A 125 0.31 11.62 25.01
N ALA A 126 0.42 10.76 26.02
CA ALA A 126 0.19 9.33 25.87
C ALA A 126 -1.22 9.01 25.37
N LYS A 127 -2.24 9.66 25.95
CA LYS A 127 -3.64 9.53 25.55
C LYS A 127 -3.89 10.05 24.13
N ASP A 128 -3.25 11.16 23.75
CA ASP A 128 -3.35 11.72 22.40
C ASP A 128 -2.72 10.78 21.35
N LEU A 129 -1.55 10.22 21.62
CA LEU A 129 -0.92 9.22 20.76
C LEU A 129 -1.83 7.99 20.55
N ARG A 130 -2.42 7.47 21.63
CA ARG A 130 -3.34 6.34 21.53
C ARG A 130 -4.61 6.69 20.75
N ALA A 131 -5.19 7.86 20.97
CA ALA A 131 -6.37 8.34 20.24
C ALA A 131 -6.07 8.49 18.75
N GLU A 132 -4.91 9.02 18.38
CA GLU A 132 -4.44 9.12 17.00
C GLU A 132 -4.29 7.74 16.35
N PHE A 133 -3.63 6.80 17.03
CA PHE A 133 -3.52 5.43 16.54
C PHE A 133 -4.90 4.80 16.31
N LEU A 134 -5.81 4.87 17.28
CA LEU A 134 -7.14 4.27 17.17
C LEU A 134 -8.05 4.95 16.14
N TYR A 135 -7.76 6.19 15.75
CA TYR A 135 -8.46 6.87 14.66
C TYR A 135 -8.12 6.23 13.30
N TRP A 136 -6.85 5.86 13.09
CA TRP A 136 -6.37 5.29 11.84
C TRP A 136 -6.39 3.76 11.80
N TYR A 137 -6.44 3.09 12.95
CA TYR A 137 -6.29 1.64 13.08
C TYR A 137 -7.52 0.98 13.70
N PRO A 138 -7.99 -0.15 13.13
CA PRO A 138 -7.42 -0.87 12.01
C PRO A 138 -7.54 -0.06 10.71
N TYR A 139 -6.50 -0.08 9.89
CA TYR A 139 -6.57 0.57 8.59
C TYR A 139 -7.57 -0.14 7.66
N ASP A 140 -8.24 0.65 6.79
CA ASP A 140 -9.26 0.11 5.90
C ASP A 140 -8.65 -0.69 4.76
N TYR A 141 -7.67 -0.11 4.03
CA TYR A 141 -7.00 -0.80 2.94
C TYR A 141 -5.50 -0.51 2.91
N ARG A 142 -4.72 -1.55 2.63
CA ARG A 142 -3.33 -1.43 2.21
C ARG A 142 -3.24 -1.65 0.70
N PHE A 143 -2.55 -0.74 0.03
CA PHE A 143 -2.29 -0.82 -1.41
C PHE A 143 -0.85 -1.27 -1.64
N SER A 144 -0.64 -2.34 -2.41
CA SER A 144 0.69 -2.87 -2.68
C SER A 144 0.75 -3.71 -3.96
N ALA A 145 1.94 -3.93 -4.49
CA ALA A 145 2.13 -4.71 -5.72
C ALA A 145 2.11 -6.22 -5.46
N LYS A 146 1.69 -6.98 -6.47
CA LYS A 146 1.50 -8.43 -6.41
C LYS A 146 2.77 -9.22 -6.06
N ASP A 147 3.95 -8.71 -6.36
CA ASP A 147 5.24 -9.35 -6.04
C ASP A 147 5.55 -9.37 -4.53
N LEU A 148 4.81 -8.59 -3.73
CA LEU A 148 4.93 -8.58 -2.28
C LEU A 148 3.98 -9.58 -1.58
N ILE A 149 3.08 -10.27 -2.29
CA ILE A 149 2.22 -11.30 -1.67
C ILE A 149 3.08 -12.43 -1.10
N SER A 150 4.07 -12.90 -1.88
CA SER A 150 4.92 -14.02 -1.49
C SER A 150 5.91 -13.73 -0.36
N ASN A 151 5.90 -12.53 0.17
CA ASN A 151 6.79 -12.09 1.24
C ASN A 151 6.11 -11.06 2.15
N HIS A 152 6.40 -9.77 1.97
CA HIS A 152 6.05 -8.70 2.90
C HIS A 152 4.56 -8.62 3.28
N LEU A 153 3.63 -8.80 2.34
CA LEU A 153 2.19 -8.75 2.64
C LEU A 153 1.75 -9.93 3.52
N THR A 154 2.27 -11.12 3.24
CA THR A 154 1.99 -12.30 4.08
C THR A 154 2.68 -12.18 5.43
N PHE A 155 3.95 -11.73 5.50
CA PHE A 155 4.64 -11.48 6.78
C PHE A 155 3.88 -10.49 7.65
N GLN A 156 3.31 -9.45 7.04
CA GLN A 156 2.46 -8.50 7.75
C GLN A 156 1.28 -9.19 8.45
N LEU A 157 0.59 -10.12 7.78
CA LEU A 157 -0.53 -10.85 8.39
C LEU A 157 -0.06 -11.67 9.59
N PHE A 158 1.06 -12.39 9.46
CA PHE A 158 1.65 -13.11 10.58
C PHE A 158 1.94 -12.19 11.77
N HIS A 159 2.63 -11.07 11.53
CA HIS A 159 3.01 -10.16 12.62
C HIS A 159 1.80 -9.46 13.23
N HIS A 160 0.80 -9.07 12.42
CA HIS A 160 -0.43 -8.49 12.97
C HIS A 160 -1.18 -9.48 13.86
N LYS A 161 -1.26 -10.75 13.47
CA LYS A 161 -1.88 -11.80 14.29
C LYS A 161 -1.11 -12.06 15.60
N ALA A 162 0.21 -11.88 15.61
CA ALA A 162 1.01 -12.04 16.82
C ALA A 162 0.91 -10.86 17.78
N ILE A 163 0.75 -9.65 17.26
CA ILE A 163 0.88 -8.40 18.03
C ILE A 163 -0.48 -7.83 18.41
N PHE A 164 -1.40 -7.74 17.46
CA PHE A 164 -2.66 -7.00 17.61
C PHE A 164 -3.85 -7.92 17.92
N PRO A 165 -4.79 -7.47 18.77
CA PRO A 165 -6.04 -8.16 18.99
C PRO A 165 -6.94 -8.13 17.75
N ALA A 166 -8.02 -8.92 17.77
CA ALA A 166 -8.89 -9.13 16.61
C ALA A 166 -9.48 -7.82 16.03
N GLU A 167 -9.85 -6.88 16.89
CA GLU A 167 -10.42 -5.58 16.51
C GLU A 167 -9.43 -4.63 15.83
N LEU A 168 -8.14 -4.90 15.90
CA LEU A 168 -7.07 -4.11 15.28
C LEU A 168 -6.40 -4.82 14.09
N GLN A 169 -6.98 -5.93 13.63
CA GLN A 169 -6.49 -6.61 12.42
C GLN A 169 -6.81 -5.80 11.16
N PRO A 170 -5.98 -5.88 10.11
CA PRO A 170 -6.23 -5.23 8.83
C PRO A 170 -7.60 -5.54 8.24
N LYS A 171 -8.30 -4.56 7.63
CA LYS A 171 -9.60 -4.79 7.01
C LYS A 171 -9.50 -5.21 5.55
N GLY A 172 -8.55 -4.66 4.79
CA GLY A 172 -8.45 -4.95 3.37
C GLY A 172 -7.08 -4.74 2.76
N MET A 173 -6.87 -5.35 1.59
CA MET A 173 -5.70 -5.13 0.75
C MET A 173 -6.10 -5.04 -0.72
N VAL A 174 -5.61 -4.01 -1.41
CA VAL A 174 -5.71 -3.87 -2.86
C VAL A 174 -4.35 -4.19 -3.47
N VAL A 175 -4.32 -5.22 -4.31
CA VAL A 175 -3.08 -5.73 -4.89
C VAL A 175 -2.94 -5.25 -6.32
N PHE A 176 -1.85 -4.53 -6.60
CA PHE A 176 -1.60 -3.96 -7.91
C PHE A 176 -0.87 -4.91 -8.85
N GLY A 177 -1.16 -4.72 -10.15
CA GLY A 177 -0.32 -5.22 -11.24
C GLY A 177 1.03 -4.50 -11.33
N MET A 178 1.83 -4.91 -12.30
CA MET A 178 3.17 -4.37 -12.55
C MET A 178 3.16 -3.42 -13.75
N GLY A 179 4.10 -2.47 -13.76
CA GLY A 179 4.33 -1.62 -14.92
C GLY A 179 5.27 -2.30 -15.92
N LEU A 180 4.85 -2.30 -17.17
CA LEU A 180 5.66 -2.71 -18.31
C LEU A 180 6.08 -1.46 -19.12
N LEU A 181 7.20 -1.54 -19.82
CA LEU A 181 7.64 -0.57 -20.81
C LEU A 181 7.80 -1.27 -22.16
N ASN A 182 6.93 -0.92 -23.11
CA ASN A 182 6.88 -1.55 -24.44
C ASN A 182 6.79 -3.09 -24.34
N GLY A 183 5.91 -3.60 -23.49
CA GLY A 183 5.66 -5.03 -23.25
C GLY A 183 6.72 -5.74 -22.42
N MET A 184 7.75 -5.04 -21.93
CA MET A 184 8.83 -5.62 -21.13
C MET A 184 8.77 -5.15 -19.68
N LYS A 185 9.06 -6.05 -18.73
CA LYS A 185 9.18 -5.71 -17.32
C LYS A 185 10.28 -4.65 -17.14
N MET A 186 9.96 -3.54 -16.44
CA MET A 186 10.94 -2.51 -16.09
C MET A 186 12.02 -3.07 -15.17
N SER A 187 13.27 -2.67 -15.40
CA SER A 187 14.42 -3.09 -14.61
C SER A 187 15.52 -2.03 -14.66
N SER A 188 15.85 -1.47 -13.51
CA SER A 188 16.92 -0.47 -13.38
C SER A 188 18.28 -1.03 -13.82
N SER A 189 18.56 -2.31 -13.52
CA SER A 189 19.82 -2.96 -13.93
C SER A 189 19.95 -3.19 -15.44
N LYS A 190 18.84 -3.17 -16.18
CA LYS A 190 18.79 -3.30 -17.64
C LYS A 190 18.65 -1.95 -18.34
N GLY A 191 18.47 -0.86 -17.61
CA GLY A 191 18.28 0.48 -18.17
C GLY A 191 16.94 0.69 -18.87
N ASN A 192 15.99 -0.25 -18.83
CA ASN A 192 14.66 -0.10 -19.40
C ASN A 192 13.66 0.38 -18.32
N VAL A 193 13.90 1.58 -17.84
CA VAL A 193 13.04 2.23 -16.83
C VAL A 193 12.66 3.61 -17.37
N PHE A 194 11.41 3.98 -17.11
CA PHE A 194 10.95 5.34 -17.35
C PHE A 194 10.69 5.99 -15.99
N LEU A 195 11.40 7.09 -15.72
CA LEU A 195 11.27 7.78 -14.44
C LEU A 195 10.00 8.64 -14.44
N LEU A 196 9.32 8.67 -13.31
CA LEU A 196 8.08 9.44 -13.17
C LEU A 196 8.31 10.95 -13.39
N GLU A 197 9.47 11.46 -12.96
CA GLU A 197 9.86 12.85 -13.17
C GLU A 197 10.02 13.18 -14.66
N ASP A 198 10.67 12.30 -15.42
CA ASP A 198 10.82 12.46 -16.87
C ASP A 198 9.46 12.43 -17.57
N ALA A 199 8.59 11.49 -17.15
CA ALA A 199 7.22 11.39 -17.65
C ALA A 199 6.42 12.68 -17.40
N ALA A 200 6.48 13.20 -16.19
CA ALA A 200 5.76 14.42 -15.81
C ALA A 200 6.28 15.65 -16.57
N ASN A 201 7.59 15.74 -16.79
CA ASN A 201 8.21 16.83 -17.53
C ASN A 201 7.88 16.77 -19.04
N GLU A 202 7.85 15.57 -19.64
CA GLU A 202 7.60 15.37 -21.07
C GLU A 202 6.10 15.48 -21.43
N PHE A 203 5.23 14.81 -20.65
CA PHE A 203 3.81 14.69 -21.00
C PHE A 203 2.88 15.56 -20.15
N GLY A 204 3.34 16.06 -19.03
CA GLY A 204 2.53 16.75 -18.03
C GLY A 204 1.95 15.78 -16.98
N ALA A 205 1.87 16.23 -15.73
CA ALA A 205 1.45 15.41 -14.60
C ALA A 205 0.02 14.84 -14.75
N ASP A 206 -0.93 15.66 -15.25
CA ASP A 206 -2.31 15.23 -15.42
C ASP A 206 -2.45 14.17 -16.52
N THR A 207 -1.66 14.28 -17.60
CA THR A 207 -1.61 13.25 -18.65
C THR A 207 -1.12 11.93 -18.08
N VAL A 208 -0.04 11.94 -17.30
CA VAL A 208 0.52 10.75 -16.67
C VAL A 208 -0.48 10.11 -15.71
N ARG A 209 -1.12 10.90 -14.85
CA ARG A 209 -2.13 10.43 -13.90
C ARG A 209 -3.33 9.80 -14.63
N MET A 210 -3.87 10.48 -15.63
CA MET A 210 -5.01 9.97 -16.40
C MET A 210 -4.64 8.69 -17.17
N PHE A 211 -3.42 8.63 -17.74
CA PHE A 211 -2.92 7.42 -18.39
C PHE A 211 -2.83 6.24 -17.42
N LEU A 212 -2.20 6.42 -16.25
CA LEU A 212 -2.02 5.34 -15.27
C LEU A 212 -3.38 4.81 -14.76
N VAL A 213 -4.33 5.71 -14.48
CA VAL A 213 -5.67 5.33 -14.01
C VAL A 213 -6.49 4.64 -15.10
N GLY A 214 -6.33 5.08 -16.36
CA GLY A 214 -7.16 4.63 -17.48
C GLY A 214 -6.61 3.48 -18.31
N SER A 215 -5.33 3.12 -18.16
CA SER A 215 -4.68 2.10 -19.00
C SER A 215 -5.08 0.68 -18.65
N ALA A 216 -5.26 0.39 -17.35
CA ALA A 216 -5.60 -0.93 -16.84
C ALA A 216 -6.36 -0.81 -15.52
N GLU A 217 -7.08 -1.85 -15.10
CA GLU A 217 -7.57 -1.92 -13.73
C GLU A 217 -6.38 -2.08 -12.75
N PRO A 218 -6.48 -1.65 -11.49
CA PRO A 218 -5.34 -1.64 -10.57
C PRO A 218 -4.59 -2.97 -10.46
N TRP A 219 -5.30 -4.09 -10.48
CA TRP A 219 -4.71 -5.45 -10.39
C TRP A 219 -4.13 -6.00 -11.69
N GLN A 220 -4.33 -5.29 -12.82
CA GLN A 220 -3.78 -5.65 -14.11
C GLN A 220 -2.43 -4.97 -14.36
N ASP A 221 -1.57 -5.62 -15.13
CA ASP A 221 -0.33 -5.00 -15.58
C ASP A 221 -0.66 -3.91 -16.62
N PHE A 222 -0.08 -2.73 -16.48
CA PHE A 222 -0.17 -1.67 -17.48
C PHE A 222 1.10 -1.66 -18.35
N ASP A 223 0.96 -1.24 -19.61
CA ASP A 223 2.07 -1.15 -20.54
C ASP A 223 2.27 0.31 -20.96
N TRP A 224 3.38 0.90 -20.53
CA TRP A 224 3.76 2.25 -20.92
C TRP A 224 4.25 2.25 -22.36
N ARG A 225 3.52 2.99 -23.21
CA ARG A 225 3.89 3.30 -24.59
C ARG A 225 3.63 4.77 -24.85
N ASN A 226 4.64 5.49 -25.33
CA ASN A 226 4.54 6.94 -25.53
C ASN A 226 3.37 7.35 -26.44
N GLU A 227 3.07 6.56 -27.48
CA GLU A 227 1.94 6.84 -28.36
C GLU A 227 0.58 6.78 -27.63
N LEU A 228 0.42 5.87 -26.66
CA LEU A 228 -0.80 5.79 -25.86
C LEU A 228 -0.90 6.98 -24.89
N VAL A 229 0.21 7.38 -24.27
CA VAL A 229 0.28 8.55 -23.39
C VAL A 229 -0.06 9.83 -24.15
N LEU A 230 0.50 10.02 -25.37
CA LEU A 230 0.18 11.14 -26.24
C LEU A 230 -1.31 11.16 -26.66
N SER A 231 -1.93 10.00 -26.81
CA SER A 231 -3.38 9.93 -27.08
C SER A 231 -4.19 10.49 -25.90
N VAL A 232 -3.80 10.15 -24.66
CA VAL A 232 -4.43 10.69 -23.44
C VAL A 232 -4.21 12.20 -23.34
N LYS A 233 -3.02 12.71 -23.67
CA LYS A 233 -2.74 14.15 -23.70
C LYS A 233 -3.71 14.89 -24.61
N LYS A 234 -3.91 14.39 -25.84
CA LYS A 234 -4.88 14.96 -26.79
C LYS A 234 -6.33 14.93 -26.25
N GLN A 235 -6.70 13.93 -25.47
CA GLN A 235 -8.01 13.87 -24.84
C GLN A 235 -8.19 14.99 -23.81
N ILE A 236 -7.19 15.20 -22.94
CA ILE A 236 -7.20 16.29 -21.96
C ILE A 236 -7.25 17.65 -22.64
N GLU A 237 -6.42 17.85 -23.66
CA GLU A 237 -6.39 19.11 -24.45
C GLU A 237 -7.73 19.39 -25.10
N ARG A 238 -8.38 18.36 -25.67
CA ARG A 238 -9.72 18.49 -26.26
C ARG A 238 -10.76 18.86 -25.21
N MET A 239 -10.74 18.20 -24.06
CA MET A 239 -11.67 18.50 -22.96
C MET A 239 -11.48 19.93 -22.46
N TRP A 240 -10.22 20.36 -22.31
CA TRP A 240 -9.88 21.74 -21.94
C TRP A 240 -10.41 22.75 -22.96
N GLN A 241 -10.21 22.48 -24.26
CA GLN A 241 -10.71 23.36 -25.32
C GLN A 241 -12.22 23.45 -25.32
N LEU A 242 -12.94 22.34 -25.10
CA LEU A 242 -14.42 22.36 -24.97
C LEU A 242 -14.89 23.29 -23.83
N VAL A 243 -14.18 23.32 -22.71
CA VAL A 243 -14.50 24.22 -21.59
C VAL A 243 -14.22 25.68 -21.95
N LEU A 244 -13.11 25.96 -22.67
CA LEU A 244 -12.77 27.31 -23.09
C LEU A 244 -13.74 27.85 -24.16
N ASP A 245 -14.23 26.97 -25.04
CA ASP A 245 -15.15 27.32 -26.12
C ASP A 245 -16.62 27.35 -25.63
N ALA A 246 -16.90 26.93 -24.41
CA ALA A 246 -18.24 26.93 -23.86
C ALA A 246 -18.75 28.35 -23.67
N GLU A 247 -19.82 28.71 -24.40
CA GLU A 247 -20.51 29.97 -24.24
C GLU A 247 -21.67 29.82 -23.26
N THR A 248 -21.91 30.85 -22.44
CA THR A 248 -23.10 30.91 -21.60
C THR A 248 -24.30 31.27 -22.46
N ALA A 249 -25.27 30.38 -22.55
CA ALA A 249 -26.55 30.66 -23.20
C ALA A 249 -27.63 30.96 -22.13
N GLU A 250 -28.57 31.84 -22.47
CA GLU A 250 -29.73 32.09 -21.62
C GLU A 250 -30.88 31.14 -21.96
N GLY A 251 -31.55 30.65 -20.93
CA GLY A 251 -32.69 29.76 -21.04
C GLY A 251 -32.35 28.27 -20.95
N GLU A 252 -33.34 27.47 -20.66
CA GLU A 252 -33.25 25.99 -20.59
C GLU A 252 -33.96 25.36 -21.80
N THR A 253 -33.31 24.34 -22.36
CA THR A 253 -33.89 23.54 -23.45
C THR A 253 -34.10 22.10 -23.01
N PRO A 254 -34.94 21.32 -23.70
CA PRO A 254 -35.10 19.88 -23.40
C PRO A 254 -33.79 19.08 -23.47
N ILE A 255 -32.81 19.55 -24.25
CA ILE A 255 -31.51 18.91 -24.40
C ILE A 255 -30.65 19.11 -23.14
N ASP A 256 -30.81 20.24 -22.46
CA ASP A 256 -30.10 20.53 -21.21
C ASP A 256 -30.58 19.58 -20.11
N ALA A 257 -31.90 19.36 -20.00
CA ALA A 257 -32.48 18.40 -19.06
C ALA A 257 -32.01 16.96 -19.34
N TRP A 258 -31.92 16.59 -20.63
CA TRP A 258 -31.34 15.30 -21.02
C TRP A 258 -29.87 15.19 -20.63
N LEU A 259 -29.05 16.21 -20.90
CA LEU A 259 -27.63 16.24 -20.57
C LEU A 259 -27.42 16.09 -19.07
N VAL A 260 -28.14 16.88 -18.26
CA VAL A 260 -28.08 16.77 -16.77
C VAL A 260 -28.41 15.37 -16.30
N SER A 261 -29.49 14.78 -16.86
CA SER A 261 -29.87 13.39 -16.54
C SER A 261 -28.77 12.39 -16.88
N ARG A 262 -28.12 12.53 -18.06
CA ARG A 262 -27.00 11.68 -18.46
C ARG A 262 -25.79 11.85 -17.56
N MET A 263 -25.44 13.09 -17.20
CA MET A 263 -24.35 13.38 -16.28
C MET A 263 -24.56 12.69 -14.91
N GLN A 264 -25.77 12.78 -14.35
CA GLN A 264 -26.09 12.12 -13.07
C GLN A 264 -25.97 10.58 -13.16
N GLN A 265 -26.40 9.99 -14.27
CA GLN A 265 -26.23 8.55 -14.51
C GLN A 265 -24.75 8.16 -14.57
N ARG A 266 -23.91 8.95 -15.26
CA ARG A 266 -22.47 8.72 -15.37
C ARG A 266 -21.75 8.91 -14.04
N ILE A 267 -22.11 9.93 -13.26
CA ILE A 267 -21.60 10.12 -11.91
C ILE A 267 -21.90 8.90 -11.03
N ALA A 268 -23.15 8.42 -11.06
CA ALA A 268 -23.53 7.24 -10.29
C ALA A 268 -22.74 5.98 -10.72
N ALA A 269 -22.58 5.76 -12.04
CA ALA A 269 -21.82 4.64 -12.59
C ALA A 269 -20.33 4.73 -12.21
N ALA A 270 -19.70 5.89 -12.37
CA ALA A 270 -18.30 6.13 -12.00
C ALA A 270 -18.10 5.93 -10.49
N THR A 271 -19.02 6.44 -9.66
CA THR A 271 -18.98 6.26 -8.21
C THR A 271 -19.01 4.78 -7.83
N LYS A 272 -19.92 4.01 -8.46
CA LYS A 272 -19.99 2.55 -8.24
C LYS A 272 -18.67 1.85 -8.59
N CYS A 273 -18.07 2.22 -9.73
CA CYS A 273 -16.78 1.66 -10.15
C CYS A 273 -15.65 2.03 -9.16
N LEU A 274 -15.58 3.28 -8.71
CA LEU A 274 -14.59 3.73 -7.72
C LEU A 274 -14.73 2.99 -6.39
N THR A 275 -15.96 2.76 -5.92
CA THR A 275 -16.21 1.99 -4.70
C THR A 275 -15.70 0.55 -4.81
N ALA A 276 -15.67 -0.02 -6.02
CA ALA A 276 -15.13 -1.34 -6.29
C ALA A 276 -13.65 -1.33 -6.75
N PHE A 277 -12.95 -0.21 -6.59
CA PHE A 277 -11.55 0.01 -7.07
C PHE A 277 -11.36 -0.21 -8.59
N GLN A 278 -12.41 -0.18 -9.37
CA GLN A 278 -12.39 -0.29 -10.84
C GLN A 278 -12.09 1.06 -11.48
N THR A 279 -10.86 1.53 -11.32
CA THR A 279 -10.47 2.91 -11.65
C THR A 279 -10.51 3.18 -13.16
N ARG A 280 -10.12 2.20 -13.98
CA ARG A 280 -10.22 2.31 -15.45
C ARG A 280 -11.67 2.45 -15.91
N GLN A 281 -12.56 1.59 -15.41
CA GLN A 281 -13.98 1.68 -15.74
C GLN A 281 -14.59 2.99 -15.23
N ALA A 282 -14.22 3.45 -14.03
CA ALA A 282 -14.68 4.73 -13.51
C ALA A 282 -14.30 5.89 -14.42
N LEU A 283 -13.06 5.91 -14.93
CA LEU A 283 -12.61 6.91 -15.89
C LEU A 283 -13.39 6.84 -17.21
N GLN A 284 -13.69 5.63 -17.71
CA GLN A 284 -14.50 5.43 -18.92
C GLN A 284 -15.95 5.90 -18.76
N GLU A 285 -16.52 5.80 -17.55
CA GLU A 285 -17.84 6.35 -17.25
C GLU A 285 -17.84 7.87 -17.11
N ALA A 286 -16.74 8.45 -16.63
CA ALA A 286 -16.60 9.89 -16.42
C ALA A 286 -16.26 10.67 -17.71
N TYR A 287 -15.57 10.02 -18.66
CA TYR A 287 -15.13 10.59 -19.92
C TYR A 287 -16.05 10.27 -21.08
#